data_e8db7c82dd657467f9814c0370274469
#
_entry.id   e8db7c82dd657467f9814c0370274469
#
_cell.length_a   1.000
_cell.length_b   1.000
_cell.length_c   1.000
_cell.angle_alpha   90.00
_cell.angle_beta   90.00
_cell.angle_gamma   90.00
#
_symmetry.space_group_name_H-M   'P 1'
#
loop_
_entity.id
_entity.type
_entity.pdbx_description
1 polymer ?
#
loop_
_entity_poly.entity_id
_entity_poly.type
_entity_poly.pdbx_seq_one_letter_code
_entity_poly.pdbx_strand_id
1 'polypeptide(L)'
;DLATIEAGGFAPVKLALLRRMAELPTLDDTSMVRAQRAAMTDPAAPTPSVEAILHAIIPFRFVDHTHADAVVAVSNSEGGEHRIREAYGDRVLVVPYVMPGFVLARAVWERARDLDWKTLEGMVLLNHGIFSWGEDAKTSYERMITLVTKAEDYLKKRKAWTDLPLRVGDPPLSVADSVVLARLRREVSLVRGRPM
;
A
#
# COMPACT_ATOMS: atom_id res chain seq x y z
N ASP A 1 -13.66 -7.07 0.97
CA ASP A 1 -13.47 -7.49 -0.41
C ASP A 1 -13.92 -6.36 -1.35
N LEU A 2 -12.99 -5.82 -2.16
CA LEU A 2 -13.27 -4.75 -3.12
C LEU A 2 -14.29 -5.15 -4.20
N ALA A 3 -14.49 -6.44 -4.42
CA ALA A 3 -15.45 -6.92 -5.41
C ALA A 3 -16.90 -6.65 -5.03
N THR A 4 -17.20 -6.54 -3.75
CA THR A 4 -18.58 -6.38 -3.26
C THR A 4 -18.87 -4.99 -2.71
N ILE A 5 -17.93 -4.30 -2.12
CA ILE A 5 -18.07 -2.96 -1.48
C ILE A 5 -19.34 -2.85 -0.62
N GLU A 6 -19.68 -3.95 0.05
CA GLU A 6 -20.81 -4.03 0.98
C GLU A 6 -20.30 -4.15 2.41
N ALA A 7 -21.16 -3.89 3.40
CA ALA A 7 -20.78 -3.98 4.81
C ALA A 7 -20.17 -5.34 5.18
N GLY A 8 -20.67 -6.43 4.62
CA GLY A 8 -20.12 -7.78 4.80
C GLY A 8 -18.74 -8.01 4.18
N GLY A 9 -18.28 -7.14 3.31
CA GLY A 9 -16.93 -7.20 2.70
C GLY A 9 -15.81 -6.63 3.58
N PHE A 10 -16.16 -5.99 4.70
CA PHE A 10 -15.21 -5.42 5.65
C PHE A 10 -14.89 -6.39 6.78
N ALA A 11 -13.64 -6.36 7.26
CA ALA A 11 -13.18 -7.17 8.40
C ALA A 11 -13.24 -6.36 9.70
N PRO A 12 -14.30 -6.50 10.53
CA PRO A 12 -14.42 -5.76 11.78
C PRO A 12 -13.47 -6.33 12.82
N VAL A 13 -12.53 -5.52 13.31
CA VAL A 13 -11.48 -5.90 14.26
C VAL A 13 -11.46 -4.97 15.45
N LYS A 14 -11.17 -5.49 16.64
CA LYS A 14 -11.03 -4.70 17.88
C LYS A 14 -9.78 -3.82 17.79
N LEU A 15 -9.96 -2.51 17.58
CA LEU A 15 -8.90 -1.52 17.39
C LEU A 15 -7.85 -1.55 18.52
N ALA A 16 -8.28 -1.66 19.77
CA ALA A 16 -7.37 -1.70 20.92
C ALA A 16 -6.37 -2.89 20.85
N LEU A 17 -6.79 -4.04 20.30
CA LEU A 17 -5.91 -5.20 20.15
C LEU A 17 -4.88 -4.98 19.04
N LEU A 18 -5.28 -4.38 17.91
CA LEU A 18 -4.35 -4.04 16.83
C LEU A 18 -3.28 -3.04 17.30
N ARG A 19 -3.67 -2.02 18.06
CA ARG A 19 -2.72 -1.05 18.63
C ARG A 19 -1.72 -1.71 19.57
N ARG A 20 -2.18 -2.58 20.47
CA ARG A 20 -1.28 -3.36 21.34
C ARG A 20 -0.32 -4.27 20.57
N MET A 21 -0.75 -4.83 19.43
CA MET A 21 0.16 -5.59 18.58
C MET A 21 1.29 -4.72 18.04
N ALA A 22 1.02 -3.47 17.63
CA ALA A 22 2.05 -2.55 17.15
C ALA A 22 3.15 -2.25 18.18
N GLU A 23 2.84 -2.35 19.46
CA GLU A 23 3.77 -2.12 20.58
C GLU A 23 4.72 -3.30 20.82
N LEU A 24 4.39 -4.50 20.34
CA LEU A 24 5.23 -5.67 20.52
C LEU A 24 6.60 -5.49 19.86
N PRO A 25 7.69 -5.92 20.49
CA PRO A 25 9.02 -5.81 19.90
C PRO A 25 9.19 -6.71 18.66
N THR A 26 8.58 -7.87 18.67
CA THR A 26 8.61 -8.85 17.58
C THR A 26 7.32 -9.63 17.53
N LEU A 27 6.90 -9.98 16.32
CA LEU A 27 5.81 -10.89 16.06
C LEU A 27 6.02 -11.48 14.66
N ASP A 28 5.94 -12.79 14.50
CA ASP A 28 5.97 -13.40 13.18
C ASP A 28 4.62 -13.21 12.45
N ASP A 29 4.64 -13.18 11.13
CA ASP A 29 3.45 -12.89 10.34
C ASP A 29 2.32 -13.90 10.53
N THR A 30 2.65 -15.18 10.76
CA THR A 30 1.64 -16.21 11.03
C THR A 30 0.91 -15.94 12.35
N SER A 31 1.66 -15.61 13.39
CA SER A 31 1.11 -15.23 14.70
C SER A 31 0.36 -13.92 14.63
N MET A 32 0.84 -12.94 13.85
CA MET A 32 0.13 -11.70 13.59
C MET A 32 -1.25 -11.95 12.95
N VAL A 33 -1.31 -12.74 11.88
CA VAL A 33 -2.58 -13.07 11.21
C VAL A 33 -3.52 -13.81 12.15
N ARG A 34 -3.02 -14.76 12.96
CA ARG A 34 -3.83 -15.46 13.96
C ARG A 34 -4.39 -14.49 15.02
N ALA A 35 -3.56 -13.57 15.51
CA ALA A 35 -4.00 -12.57 16.49
C ALA A 35 -5.02 -11.60 15.92
N GLN A 36 -4.84 -11.14 14.67
CA GLN A 36 -5.82 -10.31 13.96
C GLN A 36 -7.16 -11.04 13.81
N ARG A 37 -7.15 -12.32 13.42
CA ARG A 37 -8.38 -13.14 13.31
C ARG A 37 -9.04 -13.33 14.66
N ALA A 38 -8.29 -13.58 15.72
CA ALA A 38 -8.82 -13.69 17.06
C ALA A 38 -9.40 -12.36 17.60
N ALA A 39 -8.97 -11.24 17.05
CA ALA A 39 -9.47 -9.91 17.38
C ALA A 39 -10.73 -9.51 16.59
N MET A 40 -11.17 -10.31 15.60
CA MET A 40 -12.38 -10.04 14.82
C MET A 40 -13.64 -10.08 15.71
N THR A 41 -14.60 -9.20 15.40
CA THR A 41 -15.90 -9.18 16.08
C THR A 41 -16.97 -9.95 15.29
N ASP A 42 -16.68 -10.26 14.02
CA ASP A 42 -17.47 -11.14 13.18
C ASP A 42 -16.55 -12.20 12.55
N PRO A 43 -16.63 -13.48 12.98
CA PRO A 43 -15.80 -14.55 12.45
C PRO A 43 -16.15 -14.96 11.01
N ALA A 44 -17.33 -14.58 10.51
CA ALA A 44 -17.76 -14.85 9.15
C ALA A 44 -17.22 -13.81 8.13
N ALA A 45 -16.74 -12.66 8.61
CA ALA A 45 -16.16 -11.63 7.77
C ALA A 45 -14.83 -12.07 7.13
N PRO A 46 -14.39 -11.42 6.03
CA PRO A 46 -13.09 -11.67 5.42
C PRO A 46 -11.93 -11.53 6.41
N THR A 47 -10.84 -12.26 6.16
CA THR A 47 -9.63 -12.11 6.97
C THR A 47 -9.09 -10.67 6.85
N PRO A 48 -8.75 -10.01 7.98
CA PRO A 48 -8.16 -8.68 7.95
C PRO A 48 -6.87 -8.66 7.12
N SER A 49 -6.61 -7.53 6.45
CA SER A 49 -5.34 -7.31 5.77
C SER A 49 -4.17 -7.36 6.75
N VAL A 50 -3.00 -7.77 6.29
CA VAL A 50 -1.74 -7.66 7.06
C VAL A 50 -1.46 -6.20 7.46
N GLU A 51 -2.05 -5.25 6.77
CA GLU A 51 -1.93 -3.81 7.00
C GLU A 51 -2.94 -3.25 8.00
N ALA A 52 -3.83 -4.08 8.55
CA ALA A 52 -4.82 -3.63 9.53
C ALA A 52 -4.18 -2.92 10.74
N ILE A 53 -2.97 -3.33 11.14
CA ILE A 53 -2.21 -2.68 12.22
C ILE A 53 -1.79 -1.26 11.80
N LEU A 54 -1.41 -1.03 10.54
CA LEU A 54 -1.06 0.32 10.03
C LEU A 54 -2.25 1.27 10.14
N HIS A 55 -3.43 0.81 9.73
CA HIS A 55 -4.66 1.59 9.91
C HIS A 55 -4.96 1.89 11.39
N ALA A 56 -4.64 0.97 12.29
CA ALA A 56 -4.88 1.14 13.73
C ALA A 56 -3.89 2.10 14.41
N ILE A 57 -2.67 2.25 13.88
CA ILE A 57 -1.64 3.15 14.41
C ILE A 57 -2.03 4.62 14.16
N ILE A 58 -2.58 4.92 13.01
CA ILE A 58 -2.96 6.28 12.61
C ILE A 58 -4.13 6.75 13.48
N PRO A 59 -3.98 7.86 14.26
CA PRO A 59 -4.94 8.23 15.31
C PRO A 59 -6.14 9.04 14.78
N PHE A 60 -6.69 8.63 13.64
CA PHE A 60 -7.85 9.26 13.01
C PHE A 60 -8.98 8.25 12.80
N ARG A 61 -10.19 8.77 12.67
CA ARG A 61 -11.38 7.94 12.52
C ARG A 61 -11.46 7.27 11.15
N PHE A 62 -11.02 7.95 10.12
CA PHE A 62 -11.00 7.46 8.73
C PHE A 62 -9.57 7.45 8.22
N VAL A 63 -9.17 6.33 7.65
CA VAL A 63 -7.82 6.11 7.12
C VAL A 63 -7.96 5.37 5.80
N ASP A 64 -7.50 6.01 4.73
CA ASP A 64 -7.48 5.42 3.40
C ASP A 64 -6.06 5.01 3.02
N HIS A 65 -5.94 3.93 2.25
CA HIS A 65 -4.70 3.43 1.71
C HIS A 65 -4.88 3.02 0.25
N THR A 66 -3.89 3.34 -0.57
CA THR A 66 -3.87 2.92 -1.97
C THR A 66 -2.45 2.74 -2.49
N HIS A 67 -2.30 1.81 -3.43
CA HIS A 67 -1.10 1.62 -4.24
C HIS A 67 -1.22 2.42 -5.55
N ALA A 68 -1.49 3.72 -5.46
CA ALA A 68 -1.70 4.58 -6.63
C ALA A 68 -0.48 4.57 -7.55
N ASP A 69 -0.69 4.25 -8.84
CA ASP A 69 0.38 4.06 -9.84
C ASP A 69 1.35 5.25 -9.90
N ALA A 70 0.83 6.49 -9.84
CA ALA A 70 1.65 7.69 -9.86
C ALA A 70 2.61 7.78 -8.67
N VAL A 71 2.13 7.46 -7.46
CA VAL A 71 2.94 7.47 -6.23
C VAL A 71 3.99 6.36 -6.29
N VAL A 72 3.56 5.16 -6.70
CA VAL A 72 4.46 3.99 -6.82
C VAL A 72 5.51 4.26 -7.90
N ALA A 73 5.15 4.83 -9.05
CA ALA A 73 6.09 5.18 -10.12
C ALA A 73 7.18 6.16 -9.64
N VAL A 74 6.79 7.20 -8.87
CA VAL A 74 7.76 8.15 -8.29
C VAL A 74 8.65 7.44 -7.28
N SER A 75 8.08 6.69 -6.34
CA SER A 75 8.81 6.06 -5.25
C SER A 75 9.73 4.92 -5.69
N ASN A 76 9.38 4.20 -6.78
CA ASN A 76 10.18 3.09 -7.33
C ASN A 76 11.28 3.56 -8.28
N SER A 77 11.29 4.85 -8.64
CA SER A 77 12.34 5.38 -9.53
C SER A 77 13.67 5.56 -8.79
N GLU A 78 14.78 5.61 -9.54
CA GLU A 78 16.08 5.94 -8.97
C GLU A 78 16.00 7.28 -8.21
N GLY A 79 16.47 7.31 -6.95
CA GLY A 79 16.33 8.47 -6.08
C GLY A 79 14.89 8.75 -5.64
N GLY A 80 14.03 7.72 -5.62
CA GLY A 80 12.58 7.83 -5.34
C GLY A 80 12.26 8.56 -4.04
N GLU A 81 13.00 8.33 -2.96
CA GLU A 81 12.79 9.06 -1.71
C GLU A 81 12.97 10.57 -1.88
N HIS A 82 14.05 10.99 -2.54
CA HIS A 82 14.28 12.41 -2.81
C HIS A 82 13.14 13.00 -3.66
N ARG A 83 12.71 12.27 -4.69
CA ARG A 83 11.60 12.70 -5.56
C ARG A 83 10.26 12.80 -4.82
N ILE A 84 9.98 11.88 -3.90
CA ILE A 84 8.80 11.95 -3.03
C ILE A 84 8.86 13.20 -2.14
N ARG A 85 10.03 13.48 -1.52
CA ARG A 85 10.21 14.70 -0.72
C ARG A 85 10.08 15.98 -1.55
N GLU A 86 10.57 15.97 -2.79
CA GLU A 86 10.40 17.08 -3.72
C GLU A 86 8.92 17.31 -4.11
N ALA A 87 8.16 16.23 -4.32
CA ALA A 87 6.75 16.30 -4.70
C ALA A 87 5.83 16.77 -3.57
N TYR A 88 6.11 16.34 -2.34
CA TYR A 88 5.19 16.51 -1.20
C TYR A 88 5.70 17.46 -0.10
N GLY A 89 7.02 17.76 -0.07
CA GLY A 89 7.63 18.50 1.03
C GLY A 89 7.50 17.76 2.37
N ASP A 90 7.37 18.54 3.45
CA ASP A 90 7.26 18.02 4.82
C ASP A 90 5.82 17.64 5.22
N ARG A 91 4.88 17.66 4.28
CA ARG A 91 3.46 17.38 4.55
C ARG A 91 3.13 15.90 4.61
N VAL A 92 4.07 15.03 4.27
CA VAL A 92 3.90 13.58 4.36
C VAL A 92 5.03 12.94 5.16
N LEU A 93 4.68 11.95 5.96
CA LEU A 93 5.68 11.05 6.54
C LEU A 93 6.21 10.13 5.44
N VAL A 94 7.51 10.10 5.24
CA VAL A 94 8.15 9.17 4.31
C VAL A 94 8.76 8.02 5.08
N VAL A 95 8.31 6.80 4.78
CA VAL A 95 8.82 5.56 5.39
C VAL A 95 9.62 4.79 4.35
N PRO A 96 10.90 4.48 4.60
CA PRO A 96 11.70 3.62 3.73
C PRO A 96 11.03 2.28 3.48
N TYR A 97 11.39 1.62 2.38
CA TYR A 97 10.84 0.31 2.07
C TYR A 97 11.11 -0.70 3.19
N VAL A 98 10.05 -1.30 3.64
CA VAL A 98 10.06 -2.45 4.56
C VAL A 98 9.06 -3.46 4.01
N MET A 99 9.41 -4.74 4.05
CA MET A 99 8.51 -5.81 3.60
C MET A 99 7.16 -5.72 4.34
N PRO A 100 6.03 -5.76 3.62
CA PRO A 100 4.70 -5.77 4.23
C PRO A 100 4.56 -6.92 5.25
N GLY A 101 3.93 -6.62 6.38
CA GLY A 101 3.74 -7.52 7.50
C GLY A 101 3.99 -6.83 8.83
N PHE A 102 4.25 -7.61 9.88
CA PHE A 102 4.48 -7.04 11.21
C PHE A 102 5.70 -6.09 11.26
N VAL A 103 6.76 -6.41 10.52
CA VAL A 103 7.99 -5.59 10.51
C VAL A 103 7.70 -4.18 9.99
N LEU A 104 6.85 -4.03 8.97
CA LEU A 104 6.41 -2.73 8.47
C LEU A 104 5.57 -1.99 9.51
N ALA A 105 4.61 -2.67 10.14
CA ALA A 105 3.77 -2.07 11.17
C ALA A 105 4.62 -1.55 12.34
N ARG A 106 5.60 -2.31 12.77
CA ARG A 106 6.55 -1.91 13.80
C ARG A 106 7.40 -0.71 13.38
N ALA A 107 7.95 -0.72 12.18
CA ALA A 107 8.75 0.37 11.63
C ALA A 107 7.96 1.70 11.54
N VAL A 108 6.69 1.62 11.17
CA VAL A 108 5.80 2.79 11.16
C VAL A 108 5.50 3.26 12.58
N TRP A 109 5.16 2.33 13.48
CA TRP A 109 4.86 2.67 14.88
C TRP A 109 6.03 3.39 15.57
N GLU A 110 7.26 2.90 15.40
CA GLU A 110 8.46 3.51 15.98
C GLU A 110 8.73 4.93 15.48
N ARG A 111 8.44 5.21 14.19
CA ARG A 111 8.61 6.54 13.59
C ARG A 111 7.48 7.50 13.96
N ALA A 112 6.30 6.98 14.19
CA ALA A 112 5.07 7.74 14.24
C ALA A 112 4.53 8.00 15.64
N ARG A 113 5.01 7.26 16.66
CA ARG A 113 4.52 7.37 18.05
C ARG A 113 4.67 8.76 18.66
N ASP A 114 5.71 9.49 18.26
CA ASP A 114 6.03 10.82 18.80
C ASP A 114 5.72 11.96 17.82
N LEU A 115 5.03 11.66 16.69
CA LEU A 115 4.69 12.64 15.67
C LEU A 115 3.44 13.45 16.03
N ASP A 116 3.46 14.73 15.69
CA ASP A 116 2.22 15.50 15.57
C ASP A 116 1.52 15.20 14.24
N TRP A 117 0.65 14.21 14.27
CA TRP A 117 -0.12 13.76 13.12
C TRP A 117 -0.98 14.84 12.46
N LYS A 118 -1.28 15.93 13.19
CA LYS A 118 -2.12 17.03 12.66
C LYS A 118 -1.36 17.90 11.67
N THR A 119 -0.03 17.87 11.69
CA THR A 119 0.82 18.61 10.75
C THR A 119 0.97 17.90 9.42
N LEU A 120 0.60 16.61 9.36
CA LEU A 120 0.75 15.75 8.19
C LEU A 120 -0.58 15.55 7.46
N GLU A 121 -0.51 15.43 6.15
CA GLU A 121 -1.65 15.11 5.27
C GLU A 121 -1.69 13.64 4.87
N GLY A 122 -0.55 12.95 4.95
CA GLY A 122 -0.45 11.55 4.55
C GLY A 122 0.88 10.91 4.94
N MET A 123 1.03 9.65 4.57
CA MET A 123 2.25 8.87 4.74
C MET A 123 2.54 8.10 3.46
N VAL A 124 3.74 8.26 2.92
CA VAL A 124 4.22 7.50 1.77
C VAL A 124 5.11 6.36 2.26
N LEU A 125 4.73 5.14 1.95
CA LEU A 125 5.58 3.97 2.09
C LEU A 125 6.32 3.78 0.76
N LEU A 126 7.64 3.96 0.77
CA LEU A 126 8.44 3.83 -0.46
C LEU A 126 8.31 2.43 -1.05
N ASN A 127 8.18 2.35 -2.37
CA ASN A 127 8.00 1.11 -3.14
C ASN A 127 6.73 0.32 -2.76
N HIS A 128 5.71 1.00 -2.19
CA HIS A 128 4.51 0.33 -1.72
C HIS A 128 3.26 1.15 -2.04
N GLY A 129 3.06 2.29 -1.39
CA GLY A 129 1.83 3.09 -1.57
C GLY A 129 1.76 4.29 -0.65
N ILE A 130 0.54 4.79 -0.46
CA ILE A 130 0.27 6.00 0.29
C ILE A 130 -0.94 5.84 1.21
N PHE A 131 -0.89 6.48 2.38
CA PHE A 131 -1.98 6.63 3.33
C PHE A 131 -2.41 8.09 3.42
N SER A 132 -3.71 8.30 3.61
CA SER A 132 -4.31 9.55 4.07
C SER A 132 -5.24 9.30 5.24
N TRP A 133 -5.69 10.35 5.90
CA TRP A 133 -6.59 10.25 7.06
C TRP A 133 -7.41 11.51 7.28
N GLY A 134 -8.49 11.38 8.04
CA GLY A 134 -9.37 12.48 8.42
C GLY A 134 -10.30 12.13 9.58
N GLU A 135 -10.88 13.14 10.18
CA GLU A 135 -11.92 12.95 11.20
C GLU A 135 -13.27 12.51 10.58
N ASP A 136 -13.44 12.75 9.28
CA ASP A 136 -14.56 12.30 8.48
C ASP A 136 -14.08 11.66 7.18
N ALA A 137 -14.94 10.83 6.58
CA ALA A 137 -14.61 10.06 5.37
C ALA A 137 -14.30 10.96 4.16
N LYS A 138 -15.00 12.07 4.02
CA LYS A 138 -14.79 13.02 2.92
C LYS A 138 -13.39 13.62 3.00
N THR A 139 -12.98 14.10 4.17
CA THR A 139 -11.65 14.68 4.39
C THR A 139 -10.55 13.67 4.09
N SER A 140 -10.67 12.42 4.55
CA SER A 140 -9.69 11.37 4.26
C SER A 140 -9.58 11.09 2.75
N TYR A 141 -10.72 10.92 2.09
CA TYR A 141 -10.78 10.67 0.65
C TYR A 141 -10.23 11.84 -0.20
N GLU A 142 -10.66 13.07 0.08
CA GLU A 142 -10.20 14.27 -0.65
C GLU A 142 -8.68 14.50 -0.49
N ARG A 143 -8.14 14.21 0.70
CA ARG A 143 -6.68 14.20 0.90
C ARG A 143 -6.00 13.16 0.04
N MET A 144 -6.53 11.94 -0.04
CA MET A 144 -5.99 10.90 -0.90
C MET A 144 -5.95 11.36 -2.35
N ILE A 145 -7.05 11.88 -2.89
CA ILE A 145 -7.12 12.41 -4.26
C ILE A 145 -6.08 13.52 -4.46
N THR A 146 -6.00 14.47 -3.53
CA THR A 146 -5.04 15.58 -3.60
C THR A 146 -3.60 15.08 -3.64
N LEU A 147 -3.26 14.12 -2.78
CA LEU A 147 -1.90 13.56 -2.71
C LEU A 147 -1.55 12.78 -3.98
N VAL A 148 -2.46 11.97 -4.49
CA VAL A 148 -2.25 11.24 -5.75
C VAL A 148 -2.08 12.20 -6.92
N THR A 149 -2.94 13.23 -7.02
CA THR A 149 -2.83 14.27 -8.07
C THR A 149 -1.48 14.99 -8.03
N LYS A 150 -0.93 15.26 -6.84
CA LYS A 150 0.44 15.84 -6.72
C LYS A 150 1.51 14.94 -7.37
N ALA A 151 1.41 13.62 -7.20
CA ALA A 151 2.34 12.67 -7.84
C ALA A 151 2.15 12.66 -9.37
N GLU A 152 0.90 12.66 -9.85
CA GLU A 152 0.62 12.74 -11.28
C GLU A 152 1.18 14.02 -11.89
N ASP A 153 0.95 15.17 -11.26
CA ASP A 153 1.46 16.46 -11.72
C ASP A 153 2.99 16.52 -11.70
N TYR A 154 3.60 15.90 -10.68
CA TYR A 154 5.05 15.76 -10.63
C TYR A 154 5.60 14.98 -11.84
N LEU A 155 4.96 13.86 -12.19
CA LEU A 155 5.33 13.05 -13.35
C LEU A 155 5.05 13.77 -14.68
N LYS A 156 3.88 14.45 -14.80
CA LYS A 156 3.52 15.23 -15.99
C LYS A 156 4.53 16.35 -16.26
N LYS A 157 4.93 17.11 -15.23
CA LYS A 157 5.94 18.17 -15.34
C LYS A 157 7.28 17.65 -15.87
N ARG A 158 7.61 16.39 -15.57
CA ARG A 158 8.84 15.72 -16.03
C ARG A 158 8.67 14.94 -17.32
N LYS A 159 7.50 15.02 -17.94
CA LYS A 159 7.13 14.24 -19.15
C LYS A 159 7.31 12.72 -18.95
N ALA A 160 7.14 12.27 -17.70
CA ALA A 160 7.26 10.87 -17.30
C ALA A 160 5.89 10.21 -17.09
N TRP A 161 4.80 10.95 -17.30
CA TRP A 161 3.43 10.47 -17.29
C TRP A 161 2.85 10.68 -18.69
N THR A 162 3.05 9.70 -19.53
CA THR A 162 2.38 9.64 -20.84
C THR A 162 1.29 8.60 -20.73
N ASP A 163 0.09 8.95 -21.16
CA ASP A 163 -0.92 7.94 -21.45
C ASP A 163 -0.29 7.00 -22.46
N LEU A 164 0.08 5.80 -22.03
CA LEU A 164 0.40 4.75 -22.97
C LEU A 164 -0.87 4.57 -23.80
N PRO A 165 -0.85 4.88 -25.10
CA PRO A 165 -2.01 4.61 -25.91
C PRO A 165 -2.31 3.12 -25.72
N LEU A 166 -3.51 2.82 -25.19
CA LEU A 166 -4.02 1.46 -25.29
C LEU A 166 -3.92 1.10 -26.77
N ARG A 167 -2.89 0.35 -27.11
CA ARG A 167 -2.74 -0.19 -28.45
C ARG A 167 -3.82 -1.26 -28.61
N VAL A 168 -5.02 -0.81 -28.90
CA VAL A 168 -6.07 -1.68 -29.40
C VAL A 168 -5.54 -2.20 -30.72
N GLY A 169 -5.06 -3.43 -30.74
CA GLY A 169 -4.49 -4.05 -31.91
C GLY A 169 -2.95 -4.12 -31.92
N ASP A 170 -2.32 -4.35 -30.77
CA ASP A 170 -0.92 -4.79 -30.79
C ASP A 170 -0.77 -5.95 -31.77
N PRO A 171 0.24 -5.92 -32.64
CA PRO A 171 0.49 -7.03 -33.54
C PRO A 171 0.64 -8.31 -32.71
N PRO A 172 0.16 -9.44 -33.18
CA PRO A 172 0.34 -10.69 -32.45
C PRO A 172 1.82 -10.87 -32.13
N LEU A 173 2.10 -11.38 -30.94
CA LEU A 173 3.47 -11.65 -30.48
C LEU A 173 4.24 -12.34 -31.61
N SER A 174 5.44 -11.85 -31.87
CA SER A 174 6.31 -12.54 -32.87
C SER A 174 6.60 -13.98 -32.41
N VAL A 175 7.00 -14.83 -33.30
CA VAL A 175 7.43 -16.20 -32.97
C VAL A 175 8.59 -16.15 -31.95
N ALA A 176 9.49 -15.16 -32.08
CA ALA A 176 10.59 -14.96 -31.15
C ALA A 176 10.10 -14.62 -29.73
N ASP A 177 9.12 -13.71 -29.61
CA ASP A 177 8.54 -13.35 -28.31
C ASP A 177 7.79 -14.52 -27.69
N SER A 178 7.07 -15.29 -28.50
CA SER A 178 6.36 -16.49 -28.05
C SER A 178 7.33 -17.55 -27.49
N VAL A 179 8.50 -17.72 -28.14
CA VAL A 179 9.55 -18.64 -27.67
C VAL A 179 10.16 -18.15 -26.35
N VAL A 180 10.41 -16.84 -26.22
CA VAL A 180 10.92 -16.26 -24.96
C VAL A 180 9.93 -16.47 -23.83
N LEU A 181 8.64 -16.21 -24.04
CA LEU A 181 7.59 -16.46 -23.05
C LEU A 181 7.45 -17.93 -22.69
N ALA A 182 7.54 -18.83 -23.67
CA ALA A 182 7.51 -20.26 -23.42
C ALA A 182 8.71 -20.73 -22.56
N ARG A 183 9.91 -20.21 -22.83
CA ARG A 183 11.10 -20.47 -22.01
C ARG A 183 10.93 -19.94 -20.59
N LEU A 184 10.46 -18.70 -20.42
CA LEU A 184 10.21 -18.10 -19.11
C LEU A 184 9.22 -18.95 -18.31
N ARG A 185 8.09 -19.35 -18.92
CA ARG A 185 7.11 -20.22 -18.27
C ARG A 185 7.72 -21.55 -17.84
N ARG A 186 8.56 -22.16 -18.69
CA ARG A 186 9.25 -23.41 -18.38
C ARG A 186 10.17 -23.22 -17.15
N GLU A 187 11.01 -22.20 -17.13
CA GLU A 187 11.94 -21.96 -16.02
C GLU A 187 11.21 -21.70 -14.70
N VAL A 188 10.16 -20.88 -14.73
CA VAL A 188 9.32 -20.63 -13.55
C VAL A 188 8.63 -21.92 -13.09
N SER A 189 8.14 -22.74 -14.01
CA SER A 189 7.51 -24.04 -13.67
C SER A 189 8.50 -25.00 -13.02
N LEU A 190 9.74 -25.05 -13.51
CA LEU A 190 10.79 -25.87 -12.92
C LEU A 190 11.10 -25.43 -11.47
N VAL A 191 11.26 -24.13 -11.25
CA VAL A 191 11.49 -23.58 -9.90
C VAL A 191 10.31 -23.85 -8.95
N ARG A 192 9.09 -23.76 -9.45
CA ARG A 192 7.86 -24.00 -8.66
C ARG A 192 7.52 -25.48 -8.45
N GLY A 193 8.15 -26.38 -9.21
CA GLY A 193 7.81 -27.81 -9.20
C GLY A 193 6.41 -28.15 -9.74
N ARG A 194 5.74 -27.20 -10.42
CA ARG A 194 4.41 -27.39 -11.06
C ARG A 194 4.25 -26.47 -12.26
N PRO A 195 3.43 -26.85 -13.26
CA PRO A 195 3.13 -26.00 -14.42
C PRO A 195 2.54 -24.65 -14.01
N MET A 196 2.91 -23.61 -14.78
CA MET A 196 2.34 -22.25 -14.69
C MET A 196 1.30 -22.05 -15.77
#